data_1b5f1ef9775681ed235dd1dc400940e1
#
_entry.id   1b5f1ef9775681ed235dd1dc400940e1
#
_cell.length_a   1.000
_cell.length_b   1.000
_cell.length_c   1.000
_cell.angle_alpha   90.00
_cell.angle_beta   90.00
_cell.angle_gamma   90.00
#
_symmetry.space_group_name_H-M   'P 1'
#
loop_
_entity.id
_entity.type
_entity.pdbx_description
1 polymer ?
#
loop_
_entity_poly.entity_id
_entity_poly.type
_entity_poly.pdbx_seq_one_letter_code
_entity_poly.pdbx_strand_id
1 'polypeptide(L)'
;MSTLSEQKPPVGCLKVSSKSSPASVAGAIAGMVKDGVGVEMQAVGAGAVNQAVKAIAISRGFLSPIGIEIACVPSFTDIVIDGEYRTAIRFTVESRYIHGTVQTSSEETPATGSMPTD
;
A
#
# COMPACT_ATOMS: atom_id res chain seq x y z
N MET A 1 -32.47 -5.26 8.72
CA MET A 1 -31.70 -5.49 8.77
C MET A 1 -30.89 -4.86 8.21
N SER A 2 -30.30 -4.47 8.47
CA SER A 2 -29.49 -3.77 8.03
C SER A 2 -28.41 -4.37 7.59
N THR A 3 -28.51 -5.34 6.91
CA THR A 3 -27.35 -5.98 6.46
C THR A 3 -26.53 -5.14 5.59
N LEU A 4 -27.10 -4.18 4.94
CA LEU A 4 -26.27 -3.33 4.09
C LEU A 4 -25.26 -2.58 4.87
N SER A 5 -25.61 -2.12 6.07
CA SER A 5 -24.69 -1.34 6.84
C SER A 5 -23.56 -2.20 7.35
N GLU A 6 -23.68 -3.51 7.28
CA GLU A 6 -22.64 -4.36 7.75
C GLU A 6 -21.72 -4.84 6.68
N GLN A 7 -22.02 -4.51 5.45
CA GLN A 7 -21.17 -4.96 4.38
C GLN A 7 -19.92 -4.13 4.34
N LYS A 8 -18.81 -4.80 4.32
CA LYS A 8 -17.52 -4.12 4.25
C LYS A 8 -16.92 -4.35 2.89
N PRO A 9 -16.12 -3.43 2.41
CA PRO A 9 -15.39 -3.67 1.17
C PRO A 9 -14.58 -4.94 1.29
N PRO A 10 -14.41 -5.68 0.23
CA PRO A 10 -13.53 -6.84 0.27
C PRO A 10 -12.11 -6.40 0.58
N VAL A 11 -11.38 -7.30 1.26
CA VAL A 11 -10.01 -7.03 1.62
C VAL A 11 -9.15 -8.16 1.11
N GLY A 12 -8.12 -7.82 0.38
CA GLY A 12 -7.13 -8.79 -0.05
C GLY A 12 -5.92 -8.75 0.85
N CYS A 13 -5.40 -9.92 1.16
CA CYS A 13 -4.23 -10.02 2.01
C CYS A 13 -3.05 -10.54 1.21
N LEU A 14 -1.95 -9.81 1.21
CA LEU A 14 -0.74 -10.20 0.52
C LEU A 14 0.31 -10.58 1.55
N LYS A 15 0.89 -11.76 1.38
CA LYS A 15 1.97 -12.20 2.25
C LYS A 15 3.28 -11.94 1.55
N VAL A 16 4.15 -11.21 2.22
CA VAL A 16 5.39 -10.76 1.63
C VAL A 16 6.55 -11.41 2.37
N SER A 17 7.49 -11.95 1.62
CA SER A 17 8.69 -12.54 2.20
C SER A 17 9.91 -11.74 1.75
N SER A 18 11.04 -12.05 2.33
CA SER A 18 12.28 -11.39 1.95
C SER A 18 12.63 -11.65 0.47
N LYS A 19 12.04 -12.68 -0.11
CA LYS A 19 12.32 -13.03 -1.51
C LYS A 19 11.25 -12.56 -2.46
N SER A 20 10.20 -11.91 -1.95
CA SER A 20 9.16 -11.40 -2.83
C SER A 20 9.71 -10.29 -3.71
N SER A 21 9.22 -10.23 -4.94
CA SER A 21 9.58 -9.16 -5.86
C SER A 21 8.77 -7.93 -5.52
N PRO A 22 9.38 -6.82 -5.14
CA PRO A 22 8.61 -5.62 -4.83
C PRO A 22 7.78 -5.14 -6.01
N ALA A 23 8.29 -5.28 -7.22
CA ALA A 23 7.54 -4.82 -8.40
C ALA A 23 6.29 -5.66 -8.61
N SER A 24 6.39 -6.98 -8.42
CA SER A 24 5.23 -7.85 -8.57
C SER A 24 4.19 -7.58 -7.50
N VAL A 25 4.64 -7.39 -6.25
CA VAL A 25 3.74 -7.08 -5.16
C VAL A 25 3.07 -5.72 -5.41
N ALA A 26 3.84 -4.76 -5.93
CA ALA A 26 3.30 -3.44 -6.24
C ALA A 26 2.20 -3.52 -7.29
N GLY A 27 2.37 -4.37 -8.29
CA GLY A 27 1.33 -4.58 -9.30
C GLY A 27 0.06 -5.11 -8.67
N ALA A 28 0.20 -6.04 -7.72
CA ALA A 28 -0.97 -6.59 -7.03
C ALA A 28 -1.66 -5.51 -6.18
N ILE A 29 -0.88 -4.70 -5.47
CA ILE A 29 -1.45 -3.60 -4.68
C ILE A 29 -2.24 -2.66 -5.58
N ALA A 30 -1.61 -2.22 -6.67
CA ALA A 30 -2.25 -1.26 -7.56
C ALA A 30 -3.52 -1.83 -8.17
N GLY A 31 -3.50 -3.09 -8.56
CA GLY A 31 -4.68 -3.73 -9.14
C GLY A 31 -5.82 -3.80 -8.14
N MET A 32 -5.54 -4.20 -6.90
CA MET A 32 -6.56 -4.28 -5.88
C MET A 32 -7.13 -2.90 -5.55
N VAL A 33 -6.27 -1.91 -5.43
CA VAL A 33 -6.73 -0.56 -5.12
C VAL A 33 -7.64 -0.04 -6.24
N LYS A 34 -7.26 -0.27 -7.49
CA LYS A 34 -8.09 0.17 -8.61
C LYS A 34 -9.44 -0.51 -8.63
N ASP A 35 -9.50 -1.75 -8.15
CA ASP A 35 -10.75 -2.51 -8.12
C ASP A 35 -11.58 -2.23 -6.88
N GLY A 36 -11.14 -1.31 -6.04
CA GLY A 36 -11.87 -1.00 -4.81
C GLY A 36 -11.71 -2.02 -3.72
N VAL A 37 -10.69 -2.87 -3.81
CA VAL A 37 -10.42 -3.90 -2.81
C VAL A 37 -9.44 -3.33 -1.79
N GLY A 38 -9.76 -3.46 -0.51
CA GLY A 38 -8.82 -3.05 0.53
C GLY A 38 -7.60 -3.96 0.54
N VAL A 39 -6.46 -3.43 0.95
CA VAL A 39 -5.21 -4.17 0.89
C VAL A 39 -4.61 -4.26 2.28
N GLU A 40 -4.29 -5.48 2.68
CA GLU A 40 -3.47 -5.73 3.85
C GLU A 40 -2.27 -6.54 3.42
N MET A 41 -1.14 -6.25 4.02
CA MET A 41 0.09 -6.99 3.74
C MET A 41 0.65 -7.49 5.05
N GLN A 42 1.21 -8.68 5.05
CA GLN A 42 1.84 -9.25 6.23
C GLN A 42 3.29 -9.57 5.90
N ALA A 43 4.18 -9.19 6.79
CA ALA A 43 5.61 -9.43 6.61
C ALA A 43 6.24 -9.84 7.93
N VAL A 44 7.00 -10.91 7.91
CA VAL A 44 7.74 -11.39 9.08
C VAL A 44 9.21 -11.20 8.80
N GLY A 45 9.86 -10.42 9.67
CA GLY A 45 11.29 -10.20 9.57
C GLY A 45 11.65 -8.98 8.75
N ALA A 46 12.84 -8.47 8.98
CA ALA A 46 13.27 -7.21 8.42
C ALA A 46 13.31 -7.22 6.89
N GLY A 47 13.77 -8.34 6.32
CA GLY A 47 13.84 -8.43 4.86
C GLY A 47 12.46 -8.36 4.22
N ALA A 48 11.47 -9.04 4.83
CA ALA A 48 10.12 -9.02 4.31
C ALA A 48 9.51 -7.62 4.45
N VAL A 49 9.74 -6.97 5.58
CA VAL A 49 9.25 -5.61 5.80
C VAL A 49 9.83 -4.67 4.77
N ASN A 50 11.13 -4.80 4.48
CA ASN A 50 11.77 -3.96 3.48
C ASN A 50 11.13 -4.14 2.11
N GLN A 51 10.86 -5.39 1.72
CA GLN A 51 10.23 -5.65 0.42
C GLN A 51 8.81 -5.09 0.38
N ALA A 52 8.08 -5.20 1.49
CA ALA A 52 6.73 -4.66 1.56
C ALA A 52 6.72 -3.15 1.40
N VAL A 53 7.62 -2.45 2.09
CA VAL A 53 7.70 -0.99 2.01
C VAL A 53 8.05 -0.56 0.59
N LYS A 54 9.00 -1.26 -0.04
CA LYS A 54 9.38 -0.94 -1.41
C LYS A 54 8.20 -1.14 -2.36
N ALA A 55 7.43 -2.21 -2.14
CA ALA A 55 6.26 -2.47 -2.99
C ALA A 55 5.23 -1.36 -2.86
N ILE A 56 4.99 -0.88 -1.65
CA ILE A 56 4.05 0.22 -1.45
C ILE A 56 4.56 1.46 -2.18
N ALA A 57 5.84 1.76 -2.05
CA ALA A 57 6.41 2.92 -2.71
C ALA A 57 6.30 2.83 -4.23
N ILE A 58 6.55 1.64 -4.79
CA ILE A 58 6.43 1.45 -6.24
C ILE A 58 4.99 1.60 -6.68
N SER A 59 4.04 1.05 -5.90
CA SER A 59 2.63 1.11 -6.29
C SER A 59 2.12 2.53 -6.36
N ARG A 60 2.67 3.45 -5.57
CA ARG A 60 2.31 4.85 -5.67
C ARG A 60 2.57 5.39 -7.07
N GLY A 61 3.65 4.95 -7.70
CA GLY A 61 3.97 5.37 -9.04
C GLY A 61 2.96 4.90 -10.08
N PHE A 62 2.29 3.78 -9.82
CA PHE A 62 1.23 3.31 -10.71
C PHE A 62 -0.08 4.04 -10.47
N LEU A 63 -0.32 4.48 -9.24
CA LEU A 63 -1.63 5.00 -8.85
C LEU A 63 -1.72 6.51 -8.93
N SER A 64 -0.60 7.19 -8.66
CA SER A 64 -0.58 8.64 -8.67
C SER A 64 -1.04 9.23 -10.00
N PRO A 65 -0.61 8.70 -11.15
CA PRO A 65 -1.05 9.28 -12.43
C PRO A 65 -2.56 9.20 -12.67
N ILE A 66 -3.25 8.28 -11.99
CA ILE A 66 -4.70 8.18 -12.13
C ILE A 66 -5.42 8.81 -10.95
N GLY A 67 -4.71 9.62 -10.18
CA GLY A 67 -5.35 10.41 -9.14
C GLY A 67 -5.62 9.67 -7.83
N ILE A 68 -4.91 8.61 -7.57
CA ILE A 68 -5.09 7.84 -6.34
C ILE A 68 -3.85 7.98 -5.48
N GLU A 69 -4.06 8.40 -4.25
CA GLU A 69 -2.99 8.46 -3.26
C GLU A 69 -3.19 7.35 -2.26
N ILE A 70 -2.12 6.72 -1.82
CA ILE A 70 -2.21 5.68 -0.80
C ILE A 70 -1.32 6.04 0.38
N ALA A 71 -1.71 5.53 1.52
CA ALA A 71 -0.93 5.60 2.74
C ALA A 71 -1.03 4.24 3.40
N CYS A 72 -0.13 3.93 4.29
CA CYS A 72 -0.23 2.67 5.01
C CYS A 72 -0.05 2.88 6.50
N VAL A 73 -0.71 2.02 7.26
CA VAL A 73 -0.64 2.03 8.70
C VAL A 73 -0.04 0.69 9.12
N PRO A 74 1.17 0.70 9.69
CA PRO A 74 1.75 -0.55 10.18
C PRO A 74 1.21 -0.88 11.56
N SER A 75 1.06 -2.16 11.83
CA SER A 75 0.65 -2.63 13.14
C SER A 75 1.24 -4.01 13.33
N PHE A 76 1.29 -4.46 14.59
CA PHE A 76 1.72 -5.82 14.87
C PHE A 76 0.54 -6.75 14.75
N THR A 77 0.81 -7.96 14.33
CA THR A 77 -0.19 -9.01 14.32
C THR A 77 0.55 -10.33 14.56
N ASP A 78 -0.16 -11.29 15.15
CA ASP A 78 0.41 -12.62 15.36
C ASP A 78 -0.11 -13.53 14.27
N ILE A 79 0.79 -14.30 13.71
CA ILE A 79 0.43 -15.29 12.70
C ILE A 79 1.01 -16.63 13.12
N VAL A 80 0.54 -17.69 12.51
CA VAL A 80 1.02 -19.03 12.79
C VAL A 80 1.77 -19.54 11.58
N ILE A 81 3.02 -19.91 11.78
CA ILE A 81 3.85 -20.52 10.73
C ILE A 81 4.36 -21.82 11.27
N ASP A 82 4.02 -22.93 10.58
CA ASP A 82 4.48 -24.25 10.98
C ASP A 82 4.14 -24.56 12.43
N GLY A 83 2.94 -24.18 12.85
CA GLY A 83 2.47 -24.47 14.19
C GLY A 83 2.98 -23.54 15.28
N GLU A 84 3.78 -22.55 14.92
CA GLU A 84 4.31 -21.61 15.88
C GLU A 84 3.79 -20.22 15.66
N TYR A 85 3.53 -19.51 16.75
CA TYR A 85 3.13 -18.11 16.65
C TYR A 85 4.36 -17.26 16.35
N ARG A 86 4.20 -16.37 15.38
CA ARG A 86 5.23 -15.41 15.02
C ARG A 86 4.61 -14.05 14.98
N THR A 87 5.36 -13.05 15.39
CA THR A 87 4.92 -11.68 15.29
C THR A 87 5.25 -11.17 13.90
N ALA A 88 4.24 -10.61 13.25
CA ALA A 88 4.40 -10.03 11.93
C ALA A 88 4.06 -8.55 11.98
N ILE A 89 4.48 -7.83 10.97
CA ILE A 89 4.01 -6.47 10.73
C ILE A 89 2.92 -6.57 9.68
N ARG A 90 1.79 -5.98 9.99
CA ARG A 90 0.70 -5.85 9.05
C ARG A 90 0.66 -4.41 8.57
N PHE A 91 0.65 -4.23 7.26
CA PHE A 91 0.47 -2.92 6.67
C PHE A 91 -0.95 -2.85 6.14
N THR A 92 -1.73 -1.90 6.64
CA THR A 92 -3.06 -1.64 6.11
C THR A 92 -2.93 -0.49 5.14
N VAL A 93 -3.22 -0.74 3.87
CA VAL A 93 -3.07 0.25 2.82
C VAL A 93 -4.40 0.93 2.60
N GLU A 94 -4.41 2.24 2.71
CA GLU A 94 -5.62 3.06 2.54
C GLU A 94 -5.43 3.92 1.32
N SER A 95 -6.53 4.14 0.60
CA SER A 95 -6.46 4.91 -0.62
C SER A 95 -7.52 6.00 -0.61
N ARG A 96 -7.25 7.05 -1.36
CA ARG A 96 -8.23 8.11 -1.57
C ARG A 96 -7.97 8.73 -2.92
N TYR A 97 -9.01 9.28 -3.51
CA TYR A 97 -8.86 10.01 -4.76
C TYR A 97 -8.41 11.43 -4.45
N ILE A 98 -7.50 11.92 -5.26
CA ILE A 98 -7.02 13.27 -5.16
C ILE A 98 -7.78 14.05 -6.21
N HIS A 99 -8.55 15.07 -5.77
CA HIS A 99 -9.23 15.86 -6.72
C HIS A 99 -8.28 16.85 -7.24
N GLY A 100 -8.40 16.97 -8.38
CA GLY A 100 -7.62 17.81 -8.90
C GLY A 100 -6.98 18.82 -8.47
N THR A 101 -6.78 18.86 -8.19
CA THR A 101 -6.18 19.55 -7.89
C THR A 101 -5.18 19.62 -8.32
N VAL A 102 -5.13 19.50 -8.69
CA VAL A 102 -4.45 19.50 -9.06
C VAL A 102 -3.81 20.11 -9.65
N GLN A 103 -3.84 20.43 -9.83
CA GLN A 103 -3.26 20.83 -10.33
C GLN A 103 -2.49 21.46 -10.15
N THR A 104 -2.38 21.75 -9.91
CA THR A 104 -1.71 22.24 -9.76
C THR A 104 -0.66 22.24 -9.55
N SER A 105 -0.34 22.10 -9.47
CA SER A 105 0.51 22.02 -9.35
C SER A 105 1.41 22.10 -9.75
N SER A 106 1.45 22.13 -10.05
CA SER A 106 2.23 22.00 -10.51
C SER A 106 3.09 22.70 -10.58
N GLU A 107 2.90 23.22 -10.40
CA GLU A 107 3.66 23.66 -10.48
C GLU A 107 4.62 23.78 -9.87
N GLU A 108 4.62 23.65 -9.44
CA GLU A 108 5.44 23.48 -8.95
C GLU A 108 6.42 23.23 -8.84
N THR A 109 6.45 23.13 -9.05
CA THR A 109 7.36 22.76 -9.10
C THR A 109 8.20 22.75 -9.09
N PRO A 110 8.30 22.93 -9.24
CA PRO A 110 9.23 22.75 -9.30
C PRO A 110 9.98 22.72 -8.85
N ALA A 111 9.91 22.82 -8.75
CA ALA A 111 10.56 22.58 -8.46
C ALA A 111 11.14 22.37 -7.95
N THR A 112 11.02 22.33 -7.97
CA THR A 112 11.53 21.98 -7.66
C THR A 112 12.18 21.89 -7.39
N GLY A 113 12.14 22.01 -7.39
CA GLY A 113 12.78 21.73 -7.37
C GLY A 113 13.58 21.89 -6.93
N SER A 114 13.50 22.19 -6.76
CA SER A 114 14.16 22.11 -6.51
C SER A 114 14.80 21.90 -5.90
N MET A 115 14.80 21.67 -5.64
CA MET A 115 15.29 21.20 -5.17
C MET A 115 16.07 21.14 -4.94
N PRO A 116 16.26 21.11 -4.82
CA PRO A 116 17.05 20.86 -4.53
C PRO A 116 17.87 21.02 -4.25
N THR A 117 18.00 21.35 -4.30
CA THR A 117 18.66 21.32 -4.09
C THR A 117 19.25 21.32 -3.63
N ASP A 118 19.34 21.46 -3.42
CA ASP A 118 19.76 21.17 -3.07
C ASP A 118 20.09 21.00 -3.02
#